data_ac9ef6b667ab861c3b659f600a223430
#
_entry.id   ac9ef6b667ab861c3b659f600a223430
#
_cell.length_a   1.000
_cell.length_b   1.000
_cell.length_c   1.000
_cell.angle_alpha   90.00
_cell.angle_beta   90.00
_cell.angle_gamma   90.00
#
_symmetry.space_group_name_H-M   'P 1'
#
loop_
_entity.id
_entity.type
_entity.pdbx_description
1 polymer ?
#
loop_
_entity_poly.entity_id
_entity_poly.type
_entity_poly.pdbx_seq_one_letter_code
_entity_poly.pdbx_strand_id
1 'polypeptide(L)'
;MLRFLIAFFSFSLLYAQQQAASQREFPKDYFGSPLDIPLSYAGNFCELRPNHFHGGLDIKTDGKEGLKVYAAAEGFVSCIKVSTYGYGKVMYIDHPNGYTTVYAHLQKFAPEIEKFVKERQYLLEKYDVEIEFKPTDFPVKKGDWVALSGNTGGSAGPHLHYEIRDTQTTNAYNPLLFGYPNEDDIAPLVYNLVAYPIGEESAIDGMQEERNVLLGKDKNTDEYLTSKITAQGRIGLGVYTLDKMTGTRNSYGVYKISLWVNGSEKLSYTFDELIKGEDPYLNTLIDYPLYVKTGARVQHLYREPQNKLSIYTTPQESDGIIQVEDG
;
A
#
# COMPACT_ATOMS: atom_id res chain seq x y z
N MET A 1 -2.36 -40.71 39.61
CA MET A 1 -1.17 -39.85 39.59
C MET A 1 -0.31 -40.31 38.43
N LEU A 2 -0.57 -39.80 37.21
CA LEU A 2 0.13 -40.19 35.98
C LEU A 2 0.95 -39.00 35.51
N ARG A 3 2.28 -39.12 35.57
CA ARG A 3 3.21 -38.08 35.10
C ARG A 3 3.41 -38.26 33.59
N PHE A 4 3.01 -37.30 32.78
CA PHE A 4 3.38 -37.24 31.38
C PHE A 4 4.77 -36.60 31.24
N LEU A 5 5.68 -37.34 30.66
CA LEU A 5 7.00 -36.93 30.25
C LEU A 5 6.85 -36.21 28.89
N ILE A 6 7.11 -34.91 28.82
CA ILE A 6 7.14 -34.17 27.56
C ILE A 6 8.53 -34.33 26.96
N ALA A 7 8.60 -35.11 25.87
CA ALA A 7 9.81 -35.21 25.06
C ALA A 7 9.86 -34.02 24.10
N PHE A 8 10.81 -33.11 24.32
CA PHE A 8 11.20 -32.10 23.36
C PHE A 8 11.99 -32.78 22.23
N PHE A 9 11.34 -33.04 21.09
CA PHE A 9 12.05 -33.37 19.87
C PHE A 9 12.18 -32.09 19.02
N SER A 10 13.43 -31.84 18.62
CA SER A 10 13.90 -30.74 17.82
C SER A 10 13.23 -30.64 16.45
N PHE A 11 12.16 -29.90 16.35
CA PHE A 11 11.51 -29.48 15.08
C PHE A 11 12.03 -28.15 14.54
N SER A 12 13.12 -27.62 15.12
CA SER A 12 13.65 -26.30 14.76
C SER A 12 14.36 -26.22 13.40
N LEU A 13 14.72 -27.34 12.79
CA LEU A 13 15.42 -27.35 11.48
C LEU A 13 14.48 -27.40 10.26
N LEU A 14 13.27 -27.93 10.39
CA LEU A 14 12.30 -27.95 9.30
C LEU A 14 11.50 -26.65 9.18
N TYR A 15 11.30 -25.92 10.26
CA TYR A 15 10.66 -24.60 10.24
C TYR A 15 11.52 -23.51 9.60
N ALA A 16 12.85 -23.62 9.70
CA ALA A 16 13.78 -22.68 9.07
C ALA A 16 13.86 -22.84 7.54
N GLN A 17 13.53 -24.00 6.99
CA GLN A 17 13.53 -24.25 5.55
C GLN A 17 12.23 -23.83 4.84
N GLN A 18 11.13 -23.70 5.55
CA GLN A 18 9.84 -23.26 4.99
C GLN A 18 9.63 -21.74 5.05
N GLN A 19 10.46 -21.02 5.82
CA GLN A 19 10.48 -19.53 5.84
C GLN A 19 11.44 -18.90 4.82
N ALA A 20 12.11 -19.69 4.00
CA ALA A 20 12.88 -19.20 2.87
C ALA A 20 12.02 -19.09 1.59
N ALA A 21 10.80 -18.59 1.67
CA ALA A 21 10.26 -17.76 0.61
C ALA A 21 11.17 -16.52 0.62
N SER A 22 12.00 -16.37 -0.41
CA SER A 22 13.02 -15.34 -0.53
C SER A 22 12.37 -13.98 -0.23
N GLN A 23 12.65 -13.41 0.95
CA GLN A 23 12.37 -11.99 1.14
C GLN A 23 13.14 -11.28 0.05
N ARG A 24 12.43 -10.70 -0.89
CA ARG A 24 13.04 -9.91 -1.97
C ARG A 24 13.86 -8.81 -1.32
N GLU A 25 15.17 -8.80 -1.58
CA GLU A 25 16.01 -7.71 -1.12
C GLU A 25 15.83 -6.50 -2.04
N PHE A 26 15.47 -5.37 -1.45
CA PHE A 26 15.32 -4.10 -2.16
C PHE A 26 16.61 -3.29 -2.04
N PRO A 27 17.14 -2.72 -3.15
CA PRO A 27 18.39 -1.94 -3.13
C PRO A 27 18.15 -0.57 -2.45
N LYS A 28 18.59 -0.42 -1.19
CA LYS A 28 18.31 0.78 -0.38
C LYS A 28 19.08 2.03 -0.78
N ASP A 29 20.24 1.89 -1.44
CA ASP A 29 21.10 3.04 -1.78
C ASP A 29 21.09 3.38 -3.28
N TYR A 30 20.32 2.64 -4.07
CA TYR A 30 20.31 2.80 -5.51
C TYR A 30 19.57 4.09 -5.94
N PHE A 31 18.37 4.32 -5.41
CA PHE A 31 17.58 5.48 -5.77
C PHE A 31 17.90 6.69 -4.88
N GLY A 32 18.04 7.86 -5.50
CA GLY A 32 18.18 9.14 -4.81
C GLY A 32 16.83 9.82 -4.61
N SER A 33 16.83 10.91 -3.86
CA SER A 33 15.65 11.72 -3.67
C SER A 33 15.16 12.33 -4.99
N PRO A 34 13.85 12.24 -5.31
CA PRO A 34 13.29 12.88 -6.49
C PRO A 34 13.09 14.41 -6.32
N LEU A 35 13.24 14.95 -5.11
CA LEU A 35 13.16 16.38 -4.80
C LEU A 35 14.35 16.83 -3.96
N ASP A 36 14.74 18.07 -4.11
CA ASP A 36 15.83 18.70 -3.34
C ASP A 36 15.27 19.41 -2.08
N ILE A 37 14.44 18.70 -1.34
CA ILE A 37 13.87 19.11 -0.04
C ILE A 37 13.81 17.89 0.88
N PRO A 38 13.75 18.08 2.21
CA PRO A 38 13.43 16.99 3.13
C PRO A 38 12.11 16.34 2.75
N LEU A 39 12.10 15.02 2.59
CA LEU A 39 10.89 14.31 2.16
C LEU A 39 9.89 14.21 3.32
N SER A 40 8.66 14.57 3.03
CA SER A 40 7.50 14.40 3.90
C SER A 40 6.32 14.00 3.04
N TYR A 41 5.48 13.12 3.54
CA TYR A 41 4.44 12.48 2.72
C TYR A 41 3.05 13.05 3.02
N ALA A 42 2.21 13.10 2.01
CA ALA A 42 0.78 13.38 2.11
C ALA A 42 -0.04 12.08 2.05
N GLY A 43 0.47 11.06 1.36
CA GLY A 43 -0.09 9.72 1.24
C GLY A 43 1.03 8.68 1.14
N ASN A 44 0.80 7.49 1.69
CA ASN A 44 1.73 6.36 1.63
C ASN A 44 1.29 5.28 0.64
N PHE A 45 2.21 4.35 0.39
CA PHE A 45 1.95 3.17 -0.43
C PHE A 45 0.84 2.30 0.17
N CYS A 46 -0.04 1.77 -0.69
CA CYS A 46 -1.21 0.96 -0.31
C CYS A 46 -2.27 1.66 0.55
N GLU A 47 -2.23 2.97 0.70
CA GLU A 47 -3.38 3.68 1.24
C GLU A 47 -4.65 3.30 0.45
N LEU A 48 -5.69 2.90 1.18
CA LEU A 48 -6.95 2.48 0.57
C LEU A 48 -7.67 3.71 0.01
N ARG A 49 -7.80 3.79 -1.31
CA ARG A 49 -8.54 4.85 -2.02
C ARG A 49 -9.82 4.28 -2.64
N PRO A 50 -10.76 5.09 -3.12
CA PRO A 50 -11.95 4.57 -3.78
C PRO A 50 -11.59 3.68 -4.96
N ASN A 51 -11.88 2.37 -4.86
CA ASN A 51 -11.69 1.34 -5.88
C ASN A 51 -10.23 1.05 -6.32
N HIS A 52 -9.22 1.56 -5.61
CA HIS A 52 -7.83 1.26 -5.91
C HIS A 52 -6.93 1.46 -4.69
N PHE A 53 -5.77 0.85 -4.73
CA PHE A 53 -4.68 1.13 -3.80
C PHE A 53 -3.83 2.28 -4.29
N HIS A 54 -3.29 3.08 -3.39
CA HIS A 54 -2.29 4.08 -3.73
C HIS A 54 -0.96 3.42 -4.12
N GLY A 55 -0.54 3.56 -5.39
CA GLY A 55 0.61 2.85 -5.95
C GLY A 55 1.98 3.42 -5.62
N GLY A 56 2.07 4.46 -4.79
CA GLY A 56 3.33 5.15 -4.52
C GLY A 56 3.34 5.98 -3.25
N LEU A 57 4.16 7.01 -3.25
CA LEU A 57 4.23 8.04 -2.21
C LEU A 57 3.77 9.38 -2.79
N ASP A 58 2.90 10.08 -2.09
CA ASP A 58 2.58 11.46 -2.39
C ASP A 58 3.53 12.37 -1.57
N ILE A 59 4.59 12.86 -2.21
CA ILE A 59 5.62 13.67 -1.58
C ILE A 59 5.16 15.13 -1.55
N LYS A 60 5.10 15.72 -0.36
CA LYS A 60 4.68 17.11 -0.17
C LYS A 60 5.66 18.08 -0.83
N THR A 61 5.10 19.14 -1.43
CA THR A 61 5.83 20.25 -2.04
C THR A 61 5.49 21.58 -1.36
N ASP A 62 5.14 21.54 -0.07
CA ASP A 62 4.70 22.71 0.72
C ASP A 62 3.55 23.50 0.09
N GLY A 63 2.66 22.79 -0.61
CA GLY A 63 1.53 23.39 -1.32
C GLY A 63 1.93 24.23 -2.56
N LYS A 64 3.14 24.05 -3.07
CA LYS A 64 3.67 24.80 -4.21
C LYS A 64 3.88 23.89 -5.42
N GLU A 65 3.62 24.41 -6.59
CA GLU A 65 4.06 23.83 -7.85
C GLU A 65 5.43 24.39 -8.25
N GLY A 66 6.12 23.69 -9.16
CA GLY A 66 7.33 24.20 -9.80
C GLY A 66 8.64 23.85 -9.09
N LEU A 67 8.62 22.94 -8.10
CA LEU A 67 9.87 22.39 -7.56
C LEU A 67 10.51 21.49 -8.61
N LYS A 68 11.85 21.55 -8.73
CA LYS A 68 12.59 20.68 -9.64
C LYS A 68 12.45 19.23 -9.21
N VAL A 69 12.09 18.38 -10.17
CA VAL A 69 12.03 16.91 -10.01
C VAL A 69 13.25 16.32 -10.68
N TYR A 70 13.93 15.43 -9.98
CA TYR A 70 15.18 14.82 -10.40
C TYR A 70 15.01 13.32 -10.66
N ALA A 71 15.75 12.80 -11.65
CA ALA A 71 15.86 11.37 -11.90
C ALA A 71 16.47 10.67 -10.68
N ALA A 72 15.73 9.73 -10.09
CA ALA A 72 16.15 9.03 -8.87
C ALA A 72 17.37 8.13 -9.09
N ALA A 73 17.58 7.65 -10.33
CA ALA A 73 18.75 6.86 -10.73
C ALA A 73 19.08 7.10 -12.22
N GLU A 74 20.20 6.59 -12.68
CA GLU A 74 20.52 6.58 -14.11
C GLU A 74 19.55 5.70 -14.88
N GLY A 75 19.30 6.03 -16.15
CA GLY A 75 18.38 5.31 -17.01
C GLY A 75 18.00 6.14 -18.23
N PHE A 76 16.79 5.99 -18.71
CA PHE A 76 16.23 6.78 -19.80
C PHE A 76 14.73 7.01 -19.60
N VAL A 77 14.22 8.10 -20.09
CA VAL A 77 12.77 8.34 -20.12
C VAL A 77 12.16 7.34 -21.10
N SER A 78 11.42 6.37 -20.60
CA SER A 78 10.83 5.28 -21.39
C SER A 78 9.44 5.63 -21.91
N CYS A 79 8.66 6.39 -21.13
CA CYS A 79 7.31 6.79 -21.52
C CYS A 79 6.92 8.13 -20.89
N ILE A 80 6.15 8.90 -21.63
CA ILE A 80 5.45 10.10 -21.13
C ILE A 80 3.99 9.97 -21.50
N LYS A 81 3.12 10.24 -20.50
CA LYS A 81 1.69 10.40 -20.73
C LYS A 81 1.24 11.78 -20.27
N VAL A 82 0.35 12.39 -21.05
CA VAL A 82 -0.35 13.60 -20.67
C VAL A 82 -1.84 13.33 -20.76
N SER A 83 -2.55 13.56 -19.66
CA SER A 83 -4.00 13.39 -19.59
C SER A 83 -4.60 14.45 -18.68
N THR A 84 -5.88 14.72 -18.85
CA THR A 84 -6.66 15.56 -17.95
C THR A 84 -7.11 14.86 -16.68
N TYR A 85 -6.93 13.53 -16.60
CA TYR A 85 -7.34 12.65 -15.48
C TYR A 85 -6.16 11.84 -14.92
N GLY A 86 -6.41 11.15 -13.82
CA GLY A 86 -5.44 10.23 -13.20
C GLY A 86 -4.13 10.93 -12.89
N TYR A 87 -3.03 10.43 -13.40
CA TYR A 87 -1.68 10.99 -13.17
C TYR A 87 -1.43 12.36 -13.80
N GLY A 88 -2.32 12.87 -14.65
CA GLY A 88 -2.08 14.14 -15.36
C GLY A 88 -0.89 14.04 -16.31
N LYS A 89 0.13 14.87 -16.10
CA LYS A 89 1.43 14.74 -16.74
C LYS A 89 2.28 13.78 -15.94
N VAL A 90 2.71 12.68 -16.55
CA VAL A 90 3.50 11.64 -15.91
C VAL A 90 4.68 11.23 -16.79
N MET A 91 5.81 10.98 -16.13
CA MET A 91 7.05 10.49 -16.73
C MET A 91 7.43 9.15 -16.11
N TYR A 92 7.87 8.22 -16.94
CA TYR A 92 8.43 6.93 -16.57
C TYR A 92 9.90 6.92 -16.95
N ILE A 93 10.75 6.50 -16.04
CA ILE A 93 12.19 6.34 -16.28
C ILE A 93 12.56 4.88 -15.99
N ASP A 94 13.01 4.18 -17.02
CA ASP A 94 13.49 2.80 -16.90
C ASP A 94 14.97 2.79 -16.53
N HIS A 95 15.30 1.93 -15.56
CA HIS A 95 16.64 1.82 -14.99
C HIS A 95 17.30 0.48 -15.33
N PRO A 96 18.66 0.43 -15.44
CA PRO A 96 19.38 -0.80 -15.79
C PRO A 96 19.16 -1.97 -14.82
N ASN A 97 18.74 -1.68 -13.58
CA ASN A 97 18.48 -2.68 -12.53
C ASN A 97 17.10 -3.35 -12.62
N GLY A 98 16.32 -3.08 -13.69
CA GLY A 98 15.01 -3.69 -13.91
C GLY A 98 13.85 -3.02 -13.20
N TYR A 99 14.06 -1.84 -12.62
CA TYR A 99 12.99 -1.01 -12.05
C TYR A 99 12.66 0.18 -12.96
N THR A 100 11.44 0.68 -12.83
CA THR A 100 10.96 1.90 -13.45
C THR A 100 10.50 2.86 -12.36
N THR A 101 10.98 4.10 -12.37
CA THR A 101 10.45 5.15 -11.50
C THR A 101 9.39 5.96 -12.23
N VAL A 102 8.31 6.33 -11.52
CA VAL A 102 7.18 7.09 -12.05
C VAL A 102 7.08 8.41 -11.30
N TYR A 103 6.93 9.49 -12.05
CA TYR A 103 6.80 10.85 -11.54
C TYR A 103 5.52 11.45 -12.10
N ALA A 104 4.52 11.69 -11.26
CA ALA A 104 3.20 12.13 -11.72
C ALA A 104 2.76 13.47 -11.14
N HIS A 105 1.62 13.95 -11.61
CA HIS A 105 1.04 15.26 -11.34
C HIS A 105 1.95 16.44 -11.72
N LEU A 106 2.84 16.24 -12.68
CA LEU A 106 3.86 17.18 -13.08
C LEU A 106 3.26 18.46 -13.68
N GLN A 107 3.89 19.61 -13.42
CA GLN A 107 3.55 20.88 -14.05
C GLN A 107 4.08 20.95 -15.49
N LYS A 108 5.37 20.66 -15.64
CA LYS A 108 6.10 20.68 -16.92
C LYS A 108 7.22 19.65 -16.89
N PHE A 109 7.61 19.14 -18.04
CA PHE A 109 8.83 18.40 -18.23
C PHE A 109 10.04 19.35 -18.39
N ALA A 110 11.26 18.82 -18.30
CA ALA A 110 12.47 19.57 -18.65
C ALA A 110 12.37 20.13 -20.08
N PRO A 111 13.04 21.25 -20.40
CA PRO A 111 12.75 22.04 -21.63
C PRO A 111 12.77 21.25 -22.93
N GLU A 112 13.75 20.36 -23.12
CA GLU A 112 13.87 19.56 -24.35
C GLU A 112 12.73 18.56 -24.48
N ILE A 113 12.41 17.88 -23.38
CA ILE A 113 11.30 16.92 -23.32
C ILE A 113 9.95 17.64 -23.48
N GLU A 114 9.75 18.76 -22.80
CA GLU A 114 8.51 19.57 -22.92
C GLU A 114 8.29 20.03 -24.36
N LYS A 115 9.36 20.48 -25.04
CA LYS A 115 9.30 20.86 -26.45
C LYS A 115 8.85 19.70 -27.32
N PHE A 116 9.47 18.54 -27.16
CA PHE A 116 9.13 17.33 -27.92
C PHE A 116 7.67 16.90 -27.70
N VAL A 117 7.22 16.88 -26.44
CA VAL A 117 5.83 16.52 -26.11
C VAL A 117 4.84 17.46 -26.76
N LYS A 118 5.08 18.79 -26.72
CA LYS A 118 4.23 19.78 -27.39
C LYS A 118 4.21 19.61 -28.90
N GLU A 119 5.35 19.41 -29.52
CA GLU A 119 5.42 19.13 -30.95
C GLU A 119 4.57 17.91 -31.34
N ARG A 120 4.59 16.84 -30.53
CA ARG A 120 3.76 15.66 -30.73
C ARG A 120 2.28 15.95 -30.52
N GLN A 121 1.90 16.72 -29.51
CA GLN A 121 0.52 17.16 -29.25
C GLN A 121 -0.03 17.95 -30.45
N TYR A 122 0.73 18.91 -30.97
CA TYR A 122 0.33 19.69 -32.14
C TYR A 122 0.24 18.84 -33.40
N LEU A 123 1.20 17.95 -33.64
CA LEU A 123 1.19 17.04 -34.79
C LEU A 123 -0.04 16.11 -34.79
N LEU A 124 -0.44 15.65 -33.60
CA LEU A 124 -1.57 14.74 -33.41
C LEU A 124 -2.90 15.49 -33.22
N GLU A 125 -2.87 16.82 -33.08
CA GLU A 125 -4.02 17.66 -32.74
C GLU A 125 -4.77 17.17 -31.47
N LYS A 126 -4.02 16.66 -30.48
CA LYS A 126 -4.55 16.09 -29.23
C LYS A 126 -3.80 16.63 -28.03
N TYR A 127 -4.54 16.93 -26.96
CA TYR A 127 -3.94 17.23 -25.66
C TYR A 127 -3.44 15.96 -24.97
N ASP A 128 -4.27 14.93 -24.93
CA ASP A 128 -3.93 13.64 -24.32
C ASP A 128 -3.05 12.84 -25.28
N VAL A 129 -1.84 12.51 -24.83
CA VAL A 129 -0.86 11.76 -25.61
C VAL A 129 -0.15 10.73 -24.72
N GLU A 130 0.24 9.63 -25.33
CA GLU A 130 1.14 8.64 -24.76
C GLU A 130 2.29 8.44 -25.75
N ILE A 131 3.52 8.61 -25.29
CA ILE A 131 4.72 8.64 -26.12
C ILE A 131 5.75 7.72 -25.48
N GLU A 132 6.12 6.66 -26.21
CA GLU A 132 7.20 5.76 -25.84
C GLU A 132 8.52 6.22 -26.49
N PHE A 133 9.62 6.01 -25.77
CA PHE A 133 10.96 6.40 -26.19
C PHE A 133 11.91 5.20 -26.21
N LYS A 134 12.95 5.31 -27.02
CA LYS A 134 14.07 4.37 -27.02
C LYS A 134 15.14 4.82 -26.01
N PRO A 135 15.99 3.90 -25.55
CA PRO A 135 17.08 4.23 -24.61
C PRO A 135 18.01 5.37 -25.04
N THR A 136 18.09 5.62 -26.35
CA THR A 136 18.95 6.67 -26.95
C THR A 136 18.29 8.04 -27.03
N ASP A 137 16.97 8.15 -26.83
CA ASP A 137 16.23 9.38 -27.10
C ASP A 137 16.42 10.41 -25.96
N PHE A 138 16.19 9.97 -24.72
CA PHE A 138 16.33 10.81 -23.52
C PHE A 138 17.04 10.03 -22.39
N PRO A 139 18.35 9.75 -22.52
CA PRO A 139 19.12 9.18 -21.43
C PRO A 139 19.26 10.19 -20.28
N VAL A 140 19.23 9.70 -19.04
CA VAL A 140 19.35 10.51 -17.83
C VAL A 140 20.35 9.91 -16.85
N LYS A 141 21.00 10.75 -16.07
CA LYS A 141 21.84 10.36 -14.94
C LYS A 141 21.09 10.57 -13.63
N LYS A 142 21.48 9.86 -12.59
CA LYS A 142 20.97 10.12 -11.23
C LYS A 142 21.18 11.59 -10.87
N GLY A 143 20.11 12.28 -10.47
CA GLY A 143 20.13 13.70 -10.12
C GLY A 143 19.93 14.67 -11.29
N ASP A 144 19.76 14.21 -12.52
CA ASP A 144 19.39 15.10 -13.63
C ASP A 144 18.01 15.71 -13.42
N TRP A 145 17.84 16.99 -13.69
CA TRP A 145 16.55 17.66 -13.66
C TRP A 145 15.68 17.21 -14.84
N VAL A 146 14.56 16.57 -14.55
CA VAL A 146 13.68 15.95 -15.56
C VAL A 146 12.31 16.63 -15.68
N ALA A 147 11.82 17.28 -14.61
CA ALA A 147 10.49 17.90 -14.60
C ALA A 147 10.36 18.95 -13.49
N LEU A 148 9.19 19.58 -13.44
CA LEU A 148 8.71 20.41 -12.33
C LEU A 148 7.50 19.75 -11.69
N SER A 149 7.46 19.71 -10.34
CA SER A 149 6.29 19.25 -9.58
C SER A 149 5.07 20.12 -9.85
N GLY A 150 3.88 19.56 -9.74
CA GLY A 150 2.66 20.28 -10.10
C GLY A 150 1.43 19.78 -9.38
N ASN A 151 0.28 19.93 -10.07
CA ASN A 151 -1.05 19.56 -9.58
C ASN A 151 -1.96 19.12 -10.74
N THR A 152 -1.40 18.50 -11.79
CA THR A 152 -2.17 18.08 -12.98
C THR A 152 -2.89 16.75 -12.76
N GLY A 153 -3.96 16.50 -13.52
CA GLY A 153 -4.75 15.27 -13.41
C GLY A 153 -5.65 15.23 -12.19
N GLY A 154 -5.79 14.06 -11.59
CA GLY A 154 -6.68 13.80 -10.45
C GLY A 154 -6.07 14.14 -9.08
N SER A 155 -5.44 15.30 -8.97
CA SER A 155 -4.78 15.75 -7.74
C SER A 155 -5.61 16.80 -6.99
N ALA A 156 -5.69 16.68 -5.66
CA ALA A 156 -6.40 17.61 -4.80
C ALA A 156 -5.55 18.83 -4.35
N GLY A 157 -4.25 18.81 -4.61
CA GLY A 157 -3.32 19.89 -4.24
C GLY A 157 -1.89 19.57 -4.68
N PRO A 158 -1.00 20.59 -4.75
CA PRO A 158 0.37 20.40 -5.22
C PRO A 158 1.16 19.37 -4.43
N HIS A 159 1.66 18.35 -5.12
CA HIS A 159 2.55 17.30 -4.60
C HIS A 159 3.27 16.59 -5.76
N LEU A 160 4.25 15.76 -5.45
CA LEU A 160 4.83 14.81 -6.39
C LEU A 160 4.36 13.42 -6.02
N HIS A 161 3.58 12.79 -6.90
CA HIS A 161 3.31 11.35 -6.79
C HIS A 161 4.48 10.57 -7.38
N TYR A 162 5.09 9.70 -6.57
CA TYR A 162 6.30 8.96 -6.91
C TYR A 162 6.13 7.47 -6.69
N GLU A 163 6.49 6.64 -7.70
CA GLU A 163 6.42 5.20 -7.61
C GLU A 163 7.73 4.53 -8.03
N ILE A 164 7.92 3.29 -7.55
CA ILE A 164 8.93 2.34 -8.04
C ILE A 164 8.19 1.10 -8.52
N ARG A 165 8.39 0.73 -9.77
CA ARG A 165 7.74 -0.42 -10.41
C ARG A 165 8.75 -1.41 -10.93
N ASP A 166 8.33 -2.65 -11.08
CA ASP A 166 9.02 -3.62 -11.92
C ASP A 166 8.85 -3.24 -13.39
N THR A 167 9.93 -3.15 -14.14
CA THR A 167 9.88 -2.73 -15.56
C THR A 167 9.10 -3.70 -16.45
N GLN A 168 9.14 -4.99 -16.14
CA GLN A 168 8.51 -6.02 -16.99
C GLN A 168 7.04 -6.25 -16.62
N THR A 169 6.73 -6.41 -15.34
CA THR A 169 5.37 -6.72 -14.87
C THR A 169 4.54 -5.47 -14.61
N THR A 170 5.19 -4.32 -14.44
CA THR A 170 4.60 -3.04 -14.02
C THR A 170 3.96 -3.06 -12.62
N ASN A 171 4.23 -4.09 -11.82
CA ASN A 171 3.83 -4.13 -10.42
C ASN A 171 4.49 -3.00 -9.65
N ALA A 172 3.76 -2.37 -8.76
CA ALA A 172 4.30 -1.29 -7.94
C ALA A 172 4.82 -1.83 -6.61
N TYR A 173 5.96 -1.32 -6.17
CA TYR A 173 6.58 -1.65 -4.89
C TYR A 173 6.49 -0.49 -3.91
N ASN A 174 6.42 -0.81 -2.63
CA ASN A 174 6.49 0.19 -1.58
C ASN A 174 7.84 0.92 -1.62
N PRO A 175 7.89 2.22 -1.99
CA PRO A 175 9.17 2.91 -2.13
C PRO A 175 9.94 3.02 -0.81
N LEU A 176 9.28 2.96 0.35
CA LEU A 176 9.96 2.99 1.65
C LEU A 176 10.89 1.79 1.85
N LEU A 177 10.64 0.66 1.18
CA LEU A 177 11.52 -0.51 1.22
C LEU A 177 12.87 -0.28 0.51
N PHE A 178 12.95 0.75 -0.34
CA PHE A 178 14.17 1.14 -1.07
C PHE A 178 15.03 2.16 -0.32
N GLY A 179 14.74 2.41 0.96
CA GLY A 179 15.55 3.28 1.81
C GLY A 179 15.14 4.74 1.82
N TYR A 180 13.97 5.09 1.27
CA TYR A 180 13.43 6.44 1.46
C TYR A 180 13.15 6.71 2.94
N PRO A 181 13.43 7.93 3.44
CA PRO A 181 13.28 8.24 4.85
C PRO A 181 11.82 8.06 5.31
N ASN A 182 11.67 7.38 6.43
CA ASN A 182 10.41 7.21 7.13
C ASN A 182 10.69 7.26 8.64
N GLU A 183 10.79 8.47 9.17
CA GLU A 183 10.89 8.69 10.62
C GLU A 183 9.50 8.61 11.21
N ASP A 184 9.21 7.52 11.91
CA ASP A 184 7.91 7.29 12.50
C ASP A 184 8.02 6.54 13.83
N ASP A 185 7.61 7.21 14.89
CA ASP A 185 7.54 6.70 16.26
C ASP A 185 6.09 6.59 16.77
N ILE A 186 5.10 6.74 15.87
CA ILE A 186 3.69 6.80 16.26
C ILE A 186 3.02 5.46 15.92
N ALA A 187 2.54 4.76 16.94
CA ALA A 187 1.79 3.53 16.74
C ALA A 187 0.45 3.80 16.00
N PRO A 188 0.00 2.87 15.15
CA PRO A 188 -1.28 2.98 14.47
C PRO A 188 -2.46 3.18 15.41
N LEU A 189 -3.44 3.98 15.00
CA LEU A 189 -4.66 4.23 15.75
C LEU A 189 -5.76 3.27 15.31
N VAL A 190 -6.35 2.56 16.25
CA VAL A 190 -7.51 1.68 16.01
C VAL A 190 -8.79 2.42 16.36
N TYR A 191 -9.66 2.61 15.39
CA TYR A 191 -10.90 3.35 15.53
C TYR A 191 -12.10 2.45 15.78
N ASN A 192 -12.12 1.27 15.17
CA ASN A 192 -13.22 0.33 15.28
C ASN A 192 -12.74 -1.11 15.11
N LEU A 193 -13.37 -2.03 15.82
CA LEU A 193 -13.28 -3.48 15.63
C LEU A 193 -14.70 -3.99 15.44
N VAL A 194 -14.89 -4.81 14.39
CA VAL A 194 -16.18 -5.40 14.06
C VAL A 194 -16.04 -6.91 14.06
N ALA A 195 -17.00 -7.61 14.65
CA ALA A 195 -17.12 -9.05 14.58
C ALA A 195 -18.26 -9.42 13.64
N TYR A 196 -18.04 -10.42 12.78
CA TYR A 196 -18.97 -10.87 11.74
C TYR A 196 -19.31 -12.35 11.97
N PRO A 197 -20.59 -12.71 12.08
CA PRO A 197 -21.02 -14.11 12.01
C PRO A 197 -20.89 -14.58 10.56
N ILE A 198 -20.17 -15.68 10.33
CA ILE A 198 -19.91 -16.23 8.99
C ILE A 198 -20.77 -17.48 8.77
N GLY A 199 -21.82 -17.36 7.97
CA GLY A 199 -22.78 -18.43 7.70
C GLY A 199 -23.97 -18.46 8.66
N GLU A 200 -24.98 -19.25 8.30
CA GLU A 200 -26.32 -19.23 8.94
C GLU A 200 -26.34 -19.75 10.38
N GLU A 201 -25.37 -20.60 10.75
CA GLU A 201 -25.30 -21.20 12.10
C GLU A 201 -24.42 -20.39 13.07
N SER A 202 -23.95 -19.23 12.65
CA SER A 202 -23.02 -18.39 13.41
C SER A 202 -23.75 -17.22 14.06
N ALA A 203 -23.39 -16.88 15.29
CA ALA A 203 -24.00 -15.79 16.03
C ALA A 203 -22.98 -15.08 16.93
N ILE A 204 -23.21 -13.78 17.18
CA ILE A 204 -22.46 -12.95 18.11
C ILE A 204 -23.45 -12.33 19.09
N ASP A 205 -23.26 -12.56 20.39
CA ASP A 205 -24.18 -12.19 21.45
C ASP A 205 -25.63 -12.64 21.17
N GLY A 206 -25.78 -13.81 20.52
CA GLY A 206 -27.05 -14.42 20.16
C GLY A 206 -27.72 -13.84 18.90
N MET A 207 -27.04 -12.96 18.14
CA MET A 207 -27.54 -12.35 16.92
C MET A 207 -26.72 -12.77 15.70
N GLN A 208 -27.40 -12.90 14.54
CA GLN A 208 -26.79 -13.22 13.23
C GLN A 208 -26.40 -11.96 12.44
N GLU A 209 -26.03 -10.90 13.14
CA GLU A 209 -25.64 -9.61 12.55
C GLU A 209 -24.23 -9.23 13.01
N GLU A 210 -23.56 -8.39 12.19
CA GLU A 210 -22.26 -7.83 12.59
C GLU A 210 -22.37 -6.98 13.86
N ARG A 211 -21.32 -7.00 14.65
CA ARG A 211 -21.28 -6.28 15.92
C ARG A 211 -20.03 -5.45 16.09
N ASN A 212 -20.21 -4.18 16.38
CA ASN A 212 -19.12 -3.33 16.86
C ASN A 212 -18.67 -3.78 18.26
N VAL A 213 -17.38 -4.08 18.38
CA VAL A 213 -16.75 -4.44 19.65
C VAL A 213 -16.19 -3.18 20.31
N LEU A 214 -16.58 -2.92 21.55
CA LEU A 214 -16.11 -1.75 22.26
C LEU A 214 -14.59 -1.82 22.50
N LEU A 215 -13.90 -0.73 22.17
CA LEU A 215 -12.46 -0.57 22.32
C LEU A 215 -12.13 0.44 23.42
N GLY A 216 -11.15 0.14 24.25
CA GLY A 216 -10.54 1.07 25.16
C GLY A 216 -9.03 1.08 24.97
N LYS A 217 -8.43 2.24 24.65
CA LYS A 217 -6.96 2.37 24.62
C LYS A 217 -6.41 2.36 26.04
N ASP A 218 -5.40 1.54 26.30
CA ASP A 218 -4.66 1.59 27.56
C ASP A 218 -3.93 2.95 27.67
N LYS A 219 -3.92 3.52 28.86
CA LYS A 219 -3.34 4.86 29.09
C LYS A 219 -1.81 4.86 29.15
N ASN A 220 -1.20 3.72 29.37
CA ASN A 220 0.24 3.57 29.58
C ASN A 220 0.95 2.86 28.43
N THR A 221 0.20 2.27 27.49
CA THR A 221 0.70 1.54 26.34
C THR A 221 -0.04 1.99 25.08
N ASP A 222 0.39 1.50 23.91
CA ASP A 222 -0.34 1.70 22.67
C ASP A 222 -1.36 0.58 22.40
N GLU A 223 -1.63 -0.25 23.39
CA GLU A 223 -2.56 -1.37 23.29
C GLU A 223 -4.02 -0.91 23.37
N TYR A 224 -4.88 -1.64 22.69
CA TYR A 224 -6.33 -1.50 22.76
C TYR A 224 -6.92 -2.77 23.36
N LEU A 225 -7.74 -2.59 24.38
CA LEU A 225 -8.49 -3.67 25.02
C LEU A 225 -9.93 -3.66 24.52
N THR A 226 -10.53 -4.84 24.38
CA THR A 226 -11.90 -4.98 23.93
C THR A 226 -12.83 -5.42 25.05
N SER A 227 -14.12 -5.08 24.93
CA SER A 227 -15.16 -5.76 25.70
C SER A 227 -15.23 -7.23 25.30
N LYS A 228 -15.67 -8.09 26.22
CA LYS A 228 -15.99 -9.47 25.91
C LYS A 228 -17.26 -9.53 25.06
N ILE A 229 -17.25 -10.43 24.07
CA ILE A 229 -18.42 -10.82 23.30
C ILE A 229 -18.59 -12.35 23.43
N THR A 230 -19.80 -12.82 23.33
CA THR A 230 -20.08 -14.27 23.19
C THR A 230 -20.22 -14.56 21.69
N ALA A 231 -19.73 -15.72 21.26
CA ALA A 231 -19.76 -16.10 19.87
C ALA A 231 -20.02 -17.60 19.73
N GLN A 232 -20.66 -17.98 18.62
CA GLN A 232 -20.95 -19.36 18.24
C GLN A 232 -20.67 -19.54 16.75
N GLY A 233 -20.16 -20.72 16.36
CA GLY A 233 -19.90 -21.06 14.97
C GLY A 233 -18.66 -20.38 14.41
N ARG A 234 -18.73 -19.89 13.19
CA ARG A 234 -17.61 -19.29 12.45
C ARG A 234 -17.65 -17.76 12.54
N ILE A 235 -16.58 -17.15 12.99
CA ILE A 235 -16.50 -15.70 13.24
C ILE A 235 -15.34 -15.10 12.44
N GLY A 236 -15.65 -14.04 11.69
CA GLY A 236 -14.67 -13.13 11.11
C GLY A 236 -14.48 -11.89 11.98
N LEU A 237 -13.32 -11.27 11.91
CA LEU A 237 -13.07 -9.96 12.51
C LEU A 237 -12.72 -8.95 11.43
N GLY A 238 -12.97 -7.67 11.68
CA GLY A 238 -12.54 -6.57 10.83
C GLY A 238 -12.10 -5.38 11.67
N VAL A 239 -11.11 -4.64 11.19
CA VAL A 239 -10.53 -3.50 11.90
C VAL A 239 -10.52 -2.24 11.02
N TYR A 240 -10.95 -1.11 11.59
CA TYR A 240 -10.70 0.20 11.02
C TYR A 240 -9.52 0.83 11.76
N THR A 241 -8.42 0.96 11.05
CA THR A 241 -7.18 1.49 11.58
C THR A 241 -6.55 2.45 10.58
N LEU A 242 -5.87 3.46 11.09
CA LEU A 242 -5.07 4.41 10.32
C LEU A 242 -3.74 4.60 11.02
N ASP A 243 -2.71 4.78 10.23
CA ASP A 243 -1.38 5.10 10.70
C ASP A 243 -1.14 6.61 10.75
N LYS A 244 -0.13 7.02 11.49
CA LYS A 244 0.36 8.38 11.61
C LYS A 244 1.87 8.37 11.41
N MET A 245 2.42 9.45 10.89
CA MET A 245 3.87 9.63 10.79
C MET A 245 4.31 10.85 11.59
N THR A 246 5.44 10.73 12.26
CA THR A 246 6.06 11.81 13.02
C THR A 246 6.23 13.06 12.15
N GLY A 247 5.92 14.23 12.70
CA GLY A 247 6.04 15.51 11.98
C GLY A 247 4.94 15.82 10.96
N THR A 248 3.92 14.97 10.80
CA THR A 248 2.79 15.23 9.87
C THR A 248 1.44 15.18 10.59
N ARG A 249 0.42 15.78 9.95
CA ARG A 249 -0.99 15.67 10.42
C ARG A 249 -1.82 14.70 9.57
N ASN A 250 -1.21 14.10 8.56
CA ASN A 250 -1.89 13.18 7.67
C ASN A 250 -2.24 11.87 8.37
N SER A 251 -3.15 11.13 7.79
CA SER A 251 -3.44 9.73 8.15
C SER A 251 -3.06 8.87 6.98
N TYR A 252 -2.53 7.68 7.25
CA TYR A 252 -1.94 6.78 6.28
C TYR A 252 -2.58 5.39 6.40
N GLY A 253 -2.40 4.58 5.37
CA GLY A 253 -2.66 3.14 5.45
C GLY A 253 -1.61 2.45 6.32
N VAL A 254 -2.01 1.42 7.04
CA VAL A 254 -1.09 0.58 7.81
C VAL A 254 -0.31 -0.35 6.89
N TYR A 255 0.96 -0.60 7.22
CA TYR A 255 1.84 -1.44 6.40
C TYR A 255 1.56 -2.94 6.54
N LYS A 256 1.26 -3.39 7.76
CA LYS A 256 1.04 -4.81 8.07
C LYS A 256 -0.08 -4.98 9.07
N ILE A 257 -0.90 -6.01 8.87
CA ILE A 257 -1.89 -6.47 9.85
C ILE A 257 -1.75 -7.99 10.03
N SER A 258 -1.78 -8.45 11.29
CA SER A 258 -1.77 -9.87 11.63
C SER A 258 -2.86 -10.18 12.65
N LEU A 259 -3.57 -11.28 12.44
CA LEU A 259 -4.54 -11.85 13.38
C LEU A 259 -3.94 -13.06 14.07
N TRP A 260 -3.87 -13.00 15.38
CA TRP A 260 -3.44 -14.11 16.23
C TRP A 260 -4.59 -14.56 17.12
N VAL A 261 -4.84 -15.87 17.17
CA VAL A 261 -5.87 -16.47 18.02
C VAL A 261 -5.22 -17.56 18.86
N ASN A 262 -5.32 -17.44 20.18
CA ASN A 262 -4.71 -18.37 21.13
C ASN A 262 -3.22 -18.63 20.87
N GLY A 263 -2.46 -17.58 20.50
CA GLY A 263 -1.02 -17.67 20.24
C GLY A 263 -0.65 -18.23 18.86
N SER A 264 -1.62 -18.52 17.99
CA SER A 264 -1.38 -18.96 16.62
C SER A 264 -1.79 -17.88 15.62
N GLU A 265 -0.91 -17.59 14.63
CA GLU A 265 -1.24 -16.67 13.54
C GLU A 265 -2.28 -17.32 12.61
N LYS A 266 -3.40 -16.64 12.41
CA LYS A 266 -4.52 -17.07 11.57
C LYS A 266 -4.56 -16.36 10.24
N LEU A 267 -4.16 -15.11 10.20
CA LEU A 267 -4.07 -14.34 8.99
C LEU A 267 -2.97 -13.27 9.15
N SER A 268 -2.25 -13.01 8.08
CA SER A 268 -1.34 -11.87 8.00
C SER A 268 -1.28 -11.38 6.56
N TYR A 269 -1.21 -10.06 6.38
CA TYR A 269 -0.93 -9.45 5.09
C TYR A 269 -0.04 -8.22 5.25
N THR A 270 0.77 -7.98 4.21
CA THR A 270 1.71 -6.85 4.13
C THR A 270 1.59 -6.16 2.79
N PHE A 271 1.92 -4.88 2.78
CA PHE A 271 1.88 -4.05 1.60
C PHE A 271 3.30 -3.74 1.09
N ASP A 272 3.98 -4.77 0.59
CA ASP A 272 5.29 -4.66 -0.05
C ASP A 272 5.17 -4.36 -1.54
N GLU A 273 4.21 -4.98 -2.19
CA GLU A 273 3.99 -4.97 -3.63
C GLU A 273 2.50 -4.92 -3.95
N LEU A 274 2.14 -4.21 -5.01
CA LEU A 274 0.83 -4.22 -5.65
C LEU A 274 0.94 -4.88 -7.01
N ILE A 275 0.26 -6.01 -7.18
CA ILE A 275 0.19 -6.71 -8.45
C ILE A 275 -0.80 -5.99 -9.38
N LYS A 276 -0.35 -5.71 -10.60
CA LYS A 276 -1.20 -5.07 -11.62
C LYS A 276 -2.48 -5.87 -11.88
N GLY A 277 -3.63 -5.20 -11.76
CA GLY A 277 -4.94 -5.79 -12.01
C GLY A 277 -5.62 -6.36 -10.77
N GLU A 278 -5.01 -6.28 -9.59
CA GLU A 278 -5.62 -6.73 -8.34
C GLU A 278 -6.49 -5.65 -7.66
N ASP A 279 -6.44 -4.39 -8.09
CA ASP A 279 -7.24 -3.30 -7.52
C ASP A 279 -8.72 -3.63 -7.30
N PRO A 280 -9.43 -4.35 -8.21
CA PRO A 280 -10.83 -4.68 -7.98
C PRO A 280 -11.10 -5.51 -6.72
N TYR A 281 -10.10 -6.29 -6.28
CA TYR A 281 -10.23 -7.11 -5.07
C TYR A 281 -10.09 -6.32 -3.77
N LEU A 282 -9.70 -5.03 -3.82
CA LEU A 282 -9.72 -4.14 -2.66
C LEU A 282 -11.10 -4.13 -1.98
N ASN A 283 -12.16 -4.14 -2.77
CA ASN A 283 -13.52 -4.12 -2.24
C ASN A 283 -13.93 -5.42 -1.51
N THR A 284 -13.15 -6.49 -1.65
CA THR A 284 -13.29 -7.73 -0.86
C THR A 284 -12.36 -7.77 0.36
N LEU A 285 -11.41 -6.85 0.45
CA LEU A 285 -10.58 -6.66 1.63
C LEU A 285 -11.30 -5.85 2.71
N ILE A 286 -12.24 -5.00 2.33
CA ILE A 286 -12.96 -4.12 3.25
C ILE A 286 -14.42 -4.50 3.34
N ASP A 287 -15.07 -4.13 4.45
CA ASP A 287 -16.52 -4.11 4.56
C ASP A 287 -17.07 -3.02 3.63
N TYR A 288 -17.31 -3.40 2.37
CA TYR A 288 -17.72 -2.45 1.33
C TYR A 288 -19.10 -1.84 1.59
N PRO A 289 -20.12 -2.59 2.06
CA PRO A 289 -21.40 -2.02 2.48
C PRO A 289 -21.26 -0.95 3.57
N LEU A 290 -20.45 -1.21 4.59
CA LEU A 290 -20.19 -0.24 5.65
C LEU A 290 -19.42 0.98 5.12
N TYR A 291 -18.43 0.77 4.23
CA TYR A 291 -17.71 1.84 3.57
C TYR A 291 -18.65 2.77 2.78
N VAL A 292 -19.55 2.23 1.98
CA VAL A 292 -20.54 3.02 1.21
C VAL A 292 -21.43 3.85 2.13
N LYS A 293 -21.82 3.28 3.28
CA LYS A 293 -22.71 3.91 4.25
C LYS A 293 -22.03 4.99 5.09
N THR A 294 -20.76 4.80 5.47
CA THR A 294 -20.10 5.60 6.51
C THR A 294 -18.79 6.24 6.09
N GLY A 295 -18.19 5.77 4.99
CA GLY A 295 -16.82 6.11 4.59
C GLY A 295 -15.71 5.37 5.36
N ALA A 296 -16.05 4.58 6.40
CA ALA A 296 -15.07 3.82 7.17
C ALA A 296 -14.58 2.59 6.37
N ARG A 297 -13.28 2.44 6.26
CA ARG A 297 -12.64 1.30 5.58
C ARG A 297 -12.24 0.24 6.59
N VAL A 298 -13.23 -0.50 7.09
CA VAL A 298 -12.98 -1.64 7.98
C VAL A 298 -12.36 -2.75 7.16
N GLN A 299 -11.11 -3.09 7.42
CA GLN A 299 -10.37 -4.15 6.74
C GLN A 299 -10.69 -5.49 7.39
N HIS A 300 -11.08 -6.47 6.59
CA HIS A 300 -11.33 -7.83 7.05
C HIS A 300 -10.03 -8.51 7.53
N LEU A 301 -10.10 -9.12 8.69
CA LEU A 301 -9.08 -10.01 9.23
C LEU A 301 -9.39 -11.47 8.89
N TYR A 302 -10.12 -11.68 7.83
CA TYR A 302 -10.40 -12.96 7.19
C TYR A 302 -10.44 -12.76 5.68
N ARG A 303 -10.23 -13.85 4.95
CA ARG A 303 -10.18 -13.81 3.49
C ARG A 303 -11.54 -14.21 2.92
N GLU A 304 -12.18 -13.29 2.23
CA GLU A 304 -13.37 -13.59 1.43
C GLU A 304 -13.02 -14.58 0.30
N PRO A 305 -13.91 -15.52 -0.07
CA PRO A 305 -13.62 -16.52 -1.11
C PRO A 305 -13.24 -15.91 -2.47
N GLN A 306 -13.74 -14.71 -2.79
CA GLN A 306 -13.46 -14.00 -4.04
C GLN A 306 -12.21 -13.12 -3.96
N ASN A 307 -11.62 -12.96 -2.78
CA ASN A 307 -10.44 -12.13 -2.59
C ASN A 307 -9.20 -12.85 -3.16
N LYS A 308 -8.64 -12.29 -4.23
CA LYS A 308 -7.45 -12.80 -4.93
C LYS A 308 -6.23 -11.91 -4.76
N LEU A 309 -6.26 -11.00 -3.77
CA LEU A 309 -5.09 -10.17 -3.47
C LEU A 309 -3.90 -11.05 -3.08
N SER A 310 -2.75 -10.73 -3.63
CA SER A 310 -1.48 -11.41 -3.33
C SER A 310 -0.78 -10.92 -2.06
N ILE A 311 -1.36 -9.95 -1.36
CA ILE A 311 -0.80 -9.32 -0.16
C ILE A 311 -0.69 -10.25 1.06
N TYR A 312 -1.41 -11.38 1.06
CA TYR A 312 -1.46 -12.31 2.19
C TYR A 312 -0.15 -13.09 2.32
N THR A 313 0.43 -13.06 3.53
CA THR A 313 1.66 -13.78 3.88
C THR A 313 1.41 -15.10 4.58
N THR A 314 0.17 -15.37 5.02
CA THR A 314 -0.25 -16.67 5.55
C THR A 314 -0.65 -17.62 4.42
N PRO A 315 -0.53 -18.96 4.62
CA PRO A 315 -1.02 -19.95 3.66
C PRO A 315 -2.49 -19.75 3.29
N GLN A 316 -2.89 -20.21 2.10
CA GLN A 316 -4.25 -20.01 1.60
C GLN A 316 -5.31 -20.70 2.47
N GLU A 317 -4.95 -21.78 3.15
CA GLU A 317 -5.80 -22.52 4.09
C GLU A 317 -6.09 -21.73 5.38
N SER A 318 -5.23 -20.75 5.69
CA SER A 318 -5.42 -19.82 6.81
C SER A 318 -6.25 -18.63 6.35
N ASP A 319 -7.57 -18.80 6.37
CA ASP A 319 -8.54 -17.79 5.91
C ASP A 319 -8.86 -16.70 6.95
N GLY A 320 -8.32 -16.80 8.17
CA GLY A 320 -8.57 -15.86 9.28
C GLY A 320 -9.91 -16.07 9.99
N ILE A 321 -10.72 -17.04 9.57
CA ILE A 321 -11.99 -17.36 10.24
C ILE A 321 -11.70 -18.12 11.55
N ILE A 322 -12.34 -17.67 12.61
CA ILE A 322 -12.25 -18.25 13.95
C ILE A 322 -13.39 -19.23 14.13
N GLN A 323 -13.09 -20.51 14.31
CA GLN A 323 -14.07 -21.50 14.71
C GLN A 323 -14.24 -21.46 16.22
N VAL A 324 -15.46 -21.16 16.67
CA VAL A 324 -15.84 -21.21 18.08
C VAL A 324 -16.60 -22.52 18.31
N GLU A 325 -16.04 -23.39 19.14
CA GLU A 325 -16.69 -24.63 19.56
C GLU A 325 -17.71 -24.30 20.65
N ASP A 326 -18.82 -25.03 20.66
CA ASP A 326 -19.81 -24.93 21.73
C ASP A 326 -19.16 -25.35 23.05
N GLY A 327 -19.08 -24.42 24.02
CA GLY A 327 -18.49 -24.61 25.33
C GLY A 327 -19.51 -25.13 26.34
#